data_eb0282c77e81a952e96af5502168be8b
#
_entry.id   eb0282c77e81a952e96af5502168be8b
#
_cell.length_a   1.000
_cell.length_b   1.000
_cell.length_c   1.000
_cell.angle_alpha   90.00
_cell.angle_beta   90.00
_cell.angle_gamma   90.00
#
_symmetry.space_group_name_H-M   'P 1'
#
loop_
_entity.id
_entity.type
_entity.pdbx_description
1 polymer ?
#
loop_
_entity_poly.entity_id
_entity_poly.type
_entity_poly.pdbx_seq_one_letter_code
_entity_poly.pdbx_strand_id
1 'polypeptide(L)'
;MPKEHILVCLSSSPSNERIVRMAGKMAQAFCASLTALYVQTPGDADMNAEDTVRLQANMRLGQQLGAEIVTTHGEDVATQIAEYVRLSDVTKIVIGRSGVQRRHFWSE
;
A
#
# COMPACT_ATOMS: atom_id res chain seq x y z
N MET A 1 23.49 6.49 -8.26
CA MET A 1 22.87 6.82 -7.05
C MET A 1 21.60 6.07 -6.85
N PRO A 2 21.51 5.30 -5.81
CA PRO A 2 20.32 4.53 -5.58
C PRO A 2 19.17 5.46 -5.29
N LYS A 3 18.00 5.11 -5.80
CA LYS A 3 16.84 5.85 -5.54
C LYS A 3 16.01 5.17 -4.52
N GLU A 4 15.33 5.93 -3.73
CA GLU A 4 14.36 5.36 -2.81
C GLU A 4 13.15 4.91 -3.58
N HIS A 5 12.56 3.84 -3.15
CA HIS A 5 11.33 3.33 -3.74
C HIS A 5 10.39 3.01 -2.58
N ILE A 6 9.30 3.75 -2.50
CA ILE A 6 8.36 3.64 -1.39
C ILE A 6 7.17 2.83 -1.82
N LEU A 7 6.78 1.87 -0.99
CA LEU A 7 5.59 1.06 -1.20
C LEU A 7 4.55 1.44 -0.17
N VAL A 8 3.34 1.73 -0.60
CA VAL A 8 2.23 1.95 0.31
C VAL A 8 1.18 0.89 0.00
N CYS A 9 0.55 0.37 1.02
CA CYS A 9 -0.47 -0.66 0.85
C CYS A 9 -1.84 -0.04 0.84
N LEU A 10 -2.64 -0.41 -0.14
CA LEU A 10 -3.98 0.10 -0.29
C LEU A 10 -4.97 -0.80 0.43
N SER A 11 -6.01 -0.22 0.97
CA SER A 11 -7.07 -0.97 1.61
C SER A 11 -8.35 -0.15 1.56
N SER A 12 -9.43 -0.77 2.01
CA SER A 12 -10.71 -0.09 2.10
C SER A 12 -10.89 0.60 3.45
N SER A 13 -9.87 0.58 4.29
CA SER A 13 -9.97 1.18 5.62
C SER A 13 -10.16 2.68 5.53
N PRO A 14 -10.98 3.26 6.40
CA PRO A 14 -11.13 4.71 6.42
C PRO A 14 -9.83 5.46 6.68
N SER A 15 -8.87 4.84 7.35
CA SER A 15 -7.60 5.50 7.64
C SER A 15 -6.61 5.41 6.49
N ASN A 16 -6.94 4.65 5.46
CA ASN A 16 -5.99 4.42 4.38
C ASN A 16 -5.69 5.69 3.59
N GLU A 17 -6.66 6.58 3.47
CA GLU A 17 -6.44 7.82 2.76
C GLU A 17 -5.27 8.59 3.36
N ARG A 18 -5.23 8.68 4.67
CA ARG A 18 -4.15 9.40 5.34
C ARG A 18 -2.81 8.73 5.10
N ILE A 19 -2.80 7.40 5.09
CA ILE A 19 -1.57 6.64 4.87
C ILE A 19 -1.06 6.86 3.45
N VAL A 20 -1.96 6.86 2.48
CA VAL A 20 -1.58 7.09 1.09
C VAL A 20 -1.02 8.51 0.92
N ARG A 21 -1.66 9.50 1.55
CA ARG A 21 -1.16 10.87 1.46
C ARG A 21 0.20 11.01 2.11
N MET A 22 0.42 10.33 3.23
CA MET A 22 1.71 10.35 3.89
C MET A 22 2.79 9.76 2.99
N ALA A 23 2.49 8.63 2.33
CA ALA A 23 3.45 8.01 1.43
C ALA A 23 3.78 8.94 0.27
N GLY A 24 2.77 9.64 -0.25
CA GLY A 24 3.00 10.60 -1.32
C GLY A 24 3.91 11.72 -0.91
N LYS A 25 3.75 12.23 0.31
CA LYS A 25 4.62 13.29 0.80
C LYS A 25 6.05 12.78 0.98
N MET A 26 6.18 11.55 1.48
CA MET A 26 7.50 10.96 1.64
C MET A 26 8.19 10.79 0.29
N ALA A 27 7.44 10.32 -0.70
CA ALA A 27 8.01 10.12 -2.02
C ALA A 27 8.50 11.44 -2.60
N GLN A 28 7.73 12.51 -2.38
CA GLN A 28 8.13 13.80 -2.86
C GLN A 28 9.38 14.30 -2.15
N ALA A 29 9.41 14.15 -0.83
CA ALA A 29 10.54 14.62 -0.04
C ALA A 29 11.83 13.89 -0.37
N PHE A 30 11.74 12.60 -0.68
CA PHE A 30 12.93 11.81 -0.99
C PHE A 30 13.20 11.71 -2.49
N CYS A 31 12.40 12.33 -3.32
CA CYS A 31 12.46 12.17 -4.77
C CYS A 31 12.42 10.70 -5.12
N ALA A 32 11.50 9.99 -4.49
CA ALA A 32 11.42 8.54 -4.59
C ALA A 32 10.33 8.10 -5.55
N SER A 33 10.46 6.88 -6.06
CA SER A 33 9.37 6.24 -6.77
C SER A 33 8.33 5.81 -5.75
N LEU A 34 7.07 5.75 -6.16
CA LEU A 34 5.99 5.35 -5.26
C LEU A 34 5.15 4.27 -5.94
N THR A 35 4.95 3.17 -5.25
CA THR A 35 4.07 2.10 -5.71
C THR A 35 2.98 1.90 -4.66
N ALA A 36 1.75 1.81 -5.11
CA ALA A 36 0.63 1.52 -4.23
C ALA A 36 0.16 0.11 -4.55
N LEU A 37 0.28 -0.77 -3.59
CA LEU A 37 -0.01 -2.18 -3.77
C LEU A 37 -1.32 -2.56 -3.11
N TYR A 38 -2.20 -3.20 -3.85
CA TYR A 38 -3.41 -3.76 -3.30
C TYR A 38 -3.34 -5.27 -3.39
N VAL A 39 -3.53 -5.95 -2.27
CA VAL A 39 -3.55 -7.39 -2.24
C VAL A 39 -5.00 -7.84 -2.20
N GLN A 40 -5.44 -8.51 -3.27
CA GLN A 40 -6.80 -8.99 -3.34
C GLN A 40 -6.86 -10.37 -2.72
N THR A 41 -7.72 -10.54 -1.73
CA THR A 41 -7.83 -11.81 -1.02
C THR A 41 -9.22 -12.37 -1.23
N PRO A 42 -9.44 -13.65 -0.87
CA PRO A 42 -10.80 -14.21 -0.99
C PRO A 42 -11.83 -13.44 -0.17
N GLY A 43 -11.42 -12.81 0.92
CA GLY A 43 -12.35 -12.03 1.73
C GLY A 43 -12.92 -10.82 1.01
N ASP A 44 -12.29 -10.39 -0.08
CA ASP A 44 -12.78 -9.25 -0.82
C ASP A 44 -14.14 -9.49 -1.44
N ALA A 45 -14.53 -10.76 -1.62
CA ALA A 45 -15.84 -11.07 -2.16
C ALA A 45 -16.95 -10.60 -1.22
N ASP A 46 -16.64 -10.46 0.07
CA ASP A 46 -17.62 -10.01 1.05
C ASP A 46 -17.56 -8.52 1.31
N MET A 47 -16.78 -7.78 0.54
CA MET A 47 -16.64 -6.36 0.75
C MET A 47 -17.94 -5.66 0.40
N ASN A 48 -18.43 -4.80 1.25
CA ASN A 48 -19.69 -4.12 0.98
C ASN A 48 -19.46 -2.94 0.04
N ALA A 49 -20.56 -2.31 -0.37
CA ALA A 49 -20.48 -1.24 -1.35
C ALA A 49 -19.67 -0.04 -0.85
N GLU A 50 -19.81 0.26 0.43
CA GLU A 50 -19.12 1.38 1.01
C GLU A 50 -17.62 1.15 0.99
N ASP A 51 -17.19 -0.05 1.34
CA ASP A 51 -15.78 -0.41 1.32
C ASP A 51 -15.22 -0.38 -0.09
N THR A 52 -16.00 -0.85 -1.05
CA THR A 52 -15.57 -0.87 -2.44
C THR A 52 -15.34 0.55 -2.95
N VAL A 53 -16.25 1.45 -2.64
CA VAL A 53 -16.12 2.83 -3.05
C VAL A 53 -14.88 3.46 -2.42
N ARG A 54 -14.67 3.17 -1.14
CA ARG A 54 -13.53 3.74 -0.44
C ARG A 54 -12.20 3.21 -1.01
N LEU A 55 -12.16 1.93 -1.32
CA LEU A 55 -10.96 1.35 -1.91
C LEU A 55 -10.66 2.00 -3.25
N GLN A 56 -11.68 2.18 -4.08
CA GLN A 56 -11.48 2.79 -5.37
C GLN A 56 -11.02 4.24 -5.25
N ALA A 57 -11.55 4.95 -4.26
CA ALA A 57 -11.12 6.32 -4.02
C ALA A 57 -9.66 6.37 -3.59
N ASN A 58 -9.24 5.41 -2.76
CA ASN A 58 -7.86 5.35 -2.32
C ASN A 58 -6.91 5.02 -3.47
N MET A 59 -7.34 4.14 -4.38
CA MET A 59 -6.54 3.83 -5.55
C MET A 59 -6.39 5.06 -6.43
N ARG A 60 -7.48 5.80 -6.62
CA ARG A 60 -7.44 6.99 -7.42
C ARG A 60 -6.54 8.05 -6.82
N LEU A 61 -6.59 8.17 -5.50
CA LEU A 61 -5.73 9.08 -4.79
C LEU A 61 -4.26 8.72 -5.01
N GLY A 62 -3.94 7.43 -4.93
CA GLY A 62 -2.57 6.98 -5.17
C GLY A 62 -2.09 7.39 -6.55
N GLN A 63 -2.95 7.22 -7.55
CA GLN A 63 -2.60 7.60 -8.91
C GLN A 63 -2.36 9.10 -9.01
N GLN A 64 -3.18 9.89 -8.35
CA GLN A 64 -3.03 11.34 -8.37
C GLN A 64 -1.73 11.78 -7.73
N LEU A 65 -1.23 11.02 -6.79
CA LEU A 65 0.01 11.33 -6.13
C LEU A 65 1.24 10.76 -6.84
N GLY A 66 1.02 10.16 -8.00
CA GLY A 66 2.13 9.67 -8.80
C GLY A 66 2.49 8.22 -8.58
N ALA A 67 1.68 7.47 -7.84
CA ALA A 67 1.98 6.08 -7.58
C ALA A 67 1.63 5.19 -8.75
N GLU A 68 2.42 4.14 -8.91
CA GLU A 68 2.07 3.08 -9.82
C GLU A 68 1.17 2.13 -9.03
N ILE A 69 0.00 1.80 -9.56
CA ILE A 69 -0.93 0.93 -8.84
C ILE A 69 -0.69 -0.50 -9.27
N VAL A 70 -0.42 -1.37 -8.30
CA VAL A 70 -0.16 -2.77 -8.56
C VAL A 70 -1.15 -3.59 -7.75
N THR A 71 -1.76 -4.59 -8.37
CA THR A 71 -2.68 -5.50 -7.68
C THR A 71 -2.10 -6.90 -7.71
N THR A 72 -2.07 -7.56 -6.58
CA THR A 72 -1.68 -8.96 -6.52
C THR A 72 -2.80 -9.75 -5.87
N HIS A 73 -2.73 -11.06 -5.97
CA HIS A 73 -3.76 -11.93 -5.40
C HIS A 73 -3.09 -12.91 -4.45
N GLY A 74 -3.71 -13.18 -3.34
CA GLY A 74 -3.18 -14.16 -2.41
C GLY A 74 -4.09 -14.28 -1.21
N GLU A 75 -3.86 -15.29 -0.40
CA GLU A 75 -4.70 -15.50 0.75
C GLU A 75 -4.29 -14.67 1.94
N ASP A 76 -3.05 -14.28 2.02
CA ASP A 76 -2.54 -13.57 3.16
C ASP A 76 -1.86 -12.29 2.70
N VAL A 77 -2.34 -11.16 3.17
CA VAL A 77 -1.83 -9.86 2.76
C VAL A 77 -0.36 -9.71 3.08
N ALA A 78 0.02 -10.08 4.29
CA ALA A 78 1.42 -9.89 4.71
C ALA A 78 2.37 -10.72 3.85
N THR A 79 1.97 -11.93 3.50
CA THR A 79 2.80 -12.78 2.66
C THR A 79 2.99 -12.17 1.27
N GLN A 80 1.92 -11.61 0.71
CA GLN A 80 2.01 -11.01 -0.61
C GLN A 80 2.87 -9.75 -0.60
N ILE A 81 2.77 -8.97 0.46
CA ILE A 81 3.60 -7.78 0.59
C ILE A 81 5.07 -8.18 0.67
N ALA A 82 5.38 -9.18 1.50
CA ALA A 82 6.75 -9.63 1.65
C ALA A 82 7.30 -10.16 0.33
N GLU A 83 6.47 -10.88 -0.42
CA GLU A 83 6.89 -11.41 -1.70
C GLU A 83 7.16 -10.28 -2.69
N TYR A 84 6.30 -9.28 -2.74
CA TYR A 84 6.49 -8.17 -3.65
C TYR A 84 7.79 -7.42 -3.31
N VAL A 85 8.01 -7.18 -2.03
CA VAL A 85 9.19 -6.47 -1.59
C VAL A 85 10.45 -7.25 -1.94
N ARG A 86 10.39 -8.58 -1.77
CA ARG A 86 11.55 -9.42 -2.05
C ARG A 86 11.93 -9.38 -3.54
N LEU A 87 10.93 -9.24 -4.40
CA LEU A 87 11.15 -9.28 -5.83
C LEU A 87 11.30 -7.90 -6.47
N SER A 88 11.28 -6.85 -5.70
CA SER A 88 11.37 -5.51 -6.22
C SER A 88 12.51 -4.74 -5.56
N ASP A 89 12.65 -3.48 -5.89
CA ASP A 89 13.70 -2.65 -5.29
C ASP A 89 13.12 -1.69 -4.25
N VAL A 90 12.04 -2.08 -3.61
CA VAL A 90 11.41 -1.27 -2.58
C VAL A 90 12.37 -1.08 -1.40
N THR A 91 12.51 0.15 -0.95
CA THR A 91 13.39 0.47 0.16
C THR A 91 12.63 0.89 1.42
N LYS A 92 11.38 1.35 1.30
CA LYS A 92 10.57 1.73 2.45
C LYS A 92 9.14 1.27 2.25
N ILE A 93 8.51 0.84 3.32
CA ILE A 93 7.12 0.39 3.28
C ILE A 93 6.31 1.24 4.25
N VAL A 94 5.19 1.75 3.77
CA VAL A 94 4.27 2.52 4.62
C VAL A 94 2.99 1.72 4.73
N ILE A 95 2.69 1.25 5.93
CA ILE A 95 1.52 0.42 6.20
C ILE A 95 0.71 1.04 7.32
N GLY A 96 -0.56 1.08 7.13
CA GLY A 96 -1.45 1.57 8.16
C GLY A 96 -1.56 0.55 9.26
N ARG A 97 -1.76 1.01 10.55
CA ARG A 97 -1.90 0.16 11.54
C ARG A 97 -3.16 -0.21 11.77
N SER A 98 -3.69 -0.95 11.25
CA SER A 98 -4.93 -1.34 11.54
C SER A 98 -4.81 -2.31 12.48
N GLY A 99 -4.52 -2.11 13.34
CA GLY A 99 -4.56 -3.05 14.17
C GLY A 99 -3.42 -3.50 14.56
N VAL A 100 -2.89 -4.07 14.50
CA VAL A 100 -2.02 -4.63 15.01
C VAL A 100 -0.85 -4.68 14.70
N GLN A 101 -0.11 -4.81 14.83
CA GLN A 101 0.95 -4.96 14.74
C GLN A 101 1.64 -5.23 13.81
N ARG A 102 2.20 -5.08 13.34
CA ARG A 102 2.80 -5.38 12.40
C ARG A 102 4.03 -4.72 12.38
N ARG A 103 4.43 -4.21 13.25
CA ARG A 103 5.47 -3.52 13.25
C ARG A 103 6.65 -4.26 13.06
N HIS A 104 6.81 -5.36 13.48
CA HIS A 104 8.03 -6.03 13.29
C HIS A 104 8.16 -6.45 11.88
N PHE A 105 7.18 -6.28 11.10
CA PHE A 105 7.24 -6.71 9.79
C PHE A 105 8.17 -5.81 9.03
N TRP A 106 8.29 -4.55 9.33
CA TRP A 106 9.11 -3.73 8.59
C TRP A 106 9.97 -2.92 9.44
N SER A 107 10.16 -3.33 10.47
CA SER A 107 10.97 -2.62 11.27
C SER A 107 12.33 -2.91 10.90
N GLU A 108 12.67 -2.80 10.60
CA GLU A 108 13.70 -2.80 10.38
C GLU A 108 14.31 -2.81 10.52
#